data_812c2c1871370322be3a24930b44b434
#
_entry.id   812c2c1871370322be3a24930b44b434
#
_cell.length_a   1.000
_cell.length_b   1.000
_cell.length_c   1.000
_cell.angle_alpha   90.00
_cell.angle_beta   90.00
_cell.angle_gamma   90.00
#
_symmetry.space_group_name_H-M   'P 1'
#
loop_
_entity.id
_entity.type
_entity.pdbx_description
1 polymer ?
#
loop_
_entity_poly.entity_id
_entity_poly.type
_entity_poly.pdbx_seq_one_letter_code
_entity_poly.pdbx_strand_id
1 'polypeptide(L)'
;MEIRPTEIKDLPLVMEIYDYARAFMRATGNTTQWIDGYPSEALIRREIEESHSFACIDEQGEILGTFCFILGEDPTYQQIYEGAWLNDEPYGVIHRLATNGKQKGMSEACLDWCFERWPNVRVDTHRDNKVMQHILTKYGFQRCGIIYVKNGTERIAYQMKRLHGGWRNLIILKYRSGTLDYERSSLRYKQTDSKQ
;
A
#
# COMPACT_ATOMS: atom_id res chain seq x y z
N MET A 1 14.03 -11.14 -2.38
CA MET A 1 12.61 -11.00 -1.99
C MET A 1 11.81 -10.67 -3.24
N GLU A 2 10.70 -11.34 -3.44
CA GLU A 2 9.74 -11.14 -4.53
C GLU A 2 8.42 -10.60 -3.97
N ILE A 3 7.72 -9.75 -4.73
CA ILE A 3 6.35 -9.32 -4.42
C ILE A 3 5.47 -9.69 -5.61
N ARG A 4 4.47 -10.53 -5.35
CA ARG A 4 3.51 -11.01 -6.36
C ARG A 4 2.06 -10.81 -5.89
N PRO A 5 1.07 -10.83 -6.80
CA PRO A 5 -0.33 -10.94 -6.39
C PRO A 5 -0.54 -12.13 -5.44
N THR A 6 -1.35 -11.91 -4.40
CA THR A 6 -1.77 -12.96 -3.48
C THR A 6 -2.74 -13.90 -4.19
N GLU A 7 -2.57 -15.20 -4.05
CA GLU A 7 -3.48 -16.21 -4.59
C GLU A 7 -4.42 -16.73 -3.48
N ILE A 8 -5.59 -17.25 -3.85
CA ILE A 8 -6.56 -17.78 -2.85
C ILE A 8 -5.95 -18.89 -1.97
N LYS A 9 -5.03 -19.68 -2.50
CA LYS A 9 -4.31 -20.70 -1.71
C LYS A 9 -3.43 -20.12 -0.60
N ASP A 10 -3.01 -18.84 -0.74
CA ASP A 10 -2.17 -18.16 0.24
C ASP A 10 -2.98 -17.60 1.42
N LEU A 11 -4.31 -17.51 1.28
CA LEU A 11 -5.19 -16.84 2.24
C LEU A 11 -5.00 -17.33 3.70
N PRO A 12 -4.85 -18.61 4.00
CA PRO A 12 -4.59 -19.04 5.38
C PRO A 12 -3.31 -18.43 5.96
N LEU A 13 -2.20 -18.46 5.21
CA LEU A 13 -0.92 -17.88 5.64
C LEU A 13 -0.97 -16.37 5.79
N VAL A 14 -1.68 -15.70 4.89
CA VAL A 14 -1.91 -14.24 4.97
C VAL A 14 -2.70 -13.89 6.22
N MET A 15 -3.71 -14.68 6.58
CA MET A 15 -4.46 -14.47 7.82
C MET A 15 -3.61 -14.69 9.08
N GLU A 16 -2.68 -15.64 9.09
CA GLU A 16 -1.70 -15.82 10.17
C GLU A 16 -0.79 -14.57 10.33
N ILE A 17 -0.38 -13.95 9.21
CA ILE A 17 0.38 -12.70 9.24
C ILE A 17 -0.45 -11.57 9.88
N TYR A 18 -1.73 -11.47 9.56
CA TYR A 18 -2.61 -10.48 10.20
C TYR A 18 -2.82 -10.77 11.69
N ASP A 19 -2.90 -12.05 12.10
CA ASP A 19 -2.96 -12.43 13.52
C ASP A 19 -1.70 -11.99 14.27
N TYR A 20 -0.53 -12.25 13.71
CA TYR A 20 0.74 -11.78 14.24
C TYR A 20 0.78 -10.24 14.35
N ALA A 21 0.39 -9.54 13.29
CA ALA A 21 0.39 -8.07 13.26
C ALA A 21 -0.57 -7.49 14.32
N ARG A 22 -1.75 -8.08 14.55
CA ARG A 22 -2.66 -7.68 15.61
C ARG A 22 -2.04 -7.87 17.01
N ALA A 23 -1.39 -9.01 17.23
CA ALA A 23 -0.68 -9.27 18.48
C ALA A 23 0.45 -8.27 18.72
N PHE A 24 1.25 -8.00 17.69
CA PHE A 24 2.33 -7.00 17.72
C PHE A 24 1.81 -5.59 18.01
N MET A 25 0.73 -5.16 17.35
CA MET A 25 0.10 -3.86 17.61
C MET A 25 -0.28 -3.70 19.07
N ARG A 26 -0.95 -4.71 19.67
CA ARG A 26 -1.32 -4.69 21.09
C ARG A 26 -0.10 -4.61 22.01
N ALA A 27 0.93 -5.40 21.73
CA ALA A 27 2.17 -5.40 22.52
C ALA A 27 2.94 -4.06 22.44
N THR A 28 2.73 -3.28 21.37
CA THR A 28 3.38 -1.97 21.17
C THR A 28 2.49 -0.78 21.50
N GLY A 29 1.36 -1.01 22.21
CA GLY A 29 0.47 0.05 22.70
C GLY A 29 -0.61 0.51 21.71
N ASN A 30 -0.70 -0.08 20.53
CA ASN A 30 -1.77 0.17 19.55
C ASN A 30 -2.91 -0.85 19.75
N THR A 31 -3.74 -0.61 20.75
CA THR A 31 -4.76 -1.57 21.19
C THR A 31 -6.11 -1.41 20.49
N THR A 32 -6.31 -0.29 19.80
CA THR A 32 -7.61 0.11 19.23
C THR A 32 -7.70 -0.01 17.71
N GLN A 33 -6.58 -0.12 17.02
CA GLN A 33 -6.55 -0.42 15.59
C GLN A 33 -6.71 -1.93 15.37
N TRP A 34 -7.44 -2.32 14.34
CA TRP A 34 -7.68 -3.72 13.97
C TRP A 34 -8.30 -4.56 15.10
N ILE A 35 -9.32 -4.01 15.72
CA ILE A 35 -10.18 -4.72 16.69
C ILE A 35 -11.19 -5.63 15.97
N ASP A 36 -11.86 -6.50 16.73
CA ASP A 36 -12.95 -7.35 16.26
C ASP A 36 -12.60 -8.22 15.06
N GLY A 37 -11.35 -8.72 15.04
CA GLY A 37 -10.86 -9.61 13.98
C GLY A 37 -10.59 -8.90 12.63
N TYR A 38 -10.56 -7.56 12.60
CA TYR A 38 -10.18 -6.86 11.38
C TYR A 38 -8.68 -7.04 11.05
N PRO A 39 -8.29 -7.19 9.77
CA PRO A 39 -9.14 -7.46 8.62
C PRO A 39 -9.74 -8.88 8.68
N SER A 40 -11.01 -9.00 8.28
CA SER A 40 -11.65 -10.32 8.24
C SER A 40 -11.18 -11.15 7.05
N GLU A 41 -11.27 -12.47 7.15
CA GLU A 41 -10.95 -13.36 6.03
C GLU A 41 -11.78 -13.03 4.79
N ALA A 42 -13.09 -12.74 4.95
CA ALA A 42 -13.97 -12.38 3.85
C ALA A 42 -13.51 -11.10 3.13
N LEU A 43 -12.98 -10.12 3.88
CA LEU A 43 -12.41 -8.90 3.29
C LEU A 43 -11.16 -9.23 2.49
N ILE A 44 -10.22 -10.01 3.04
CA ILE A 44 -8.97 -10.32 2.36
C ILE A 44 -9.22 -11.22 1.14
N ARG A 45 -10.15 -12.16 1.21
CA ARG A 45 -10.59 -12.96 0.07
C ARG A 45 -11.04 -12.07 -1.09
N ARG A 46 -11.89 -11.09 -0.83
CA ARG A 46 -12.35 -10.14 -1.83
C ARG A 46 -11.20 -9.32 -2.41
N GLU A 47 -10.27 -8.83 -1.58
CA GLU A 47 -9.11 -8.08 -2.07
C GLU A 47 -8.18 -8.93 -2.97
N ILE A 48 -8.13 -10.25 -2.73
CA ILE A 48 -7.41 -11.20 -3.59
C ILE A 48 -8.15 -11.35 -4.92
N GLU A 49 -9.46 -11.58 -4.88
CA GLU A 49 -10.32 -11.73 -6.07
C GLU A 49 -10.31 -10.47 -6.94
N GLU A 50 -10.24 -9.29 -6.33
CA GLU A 50 -10.14 -7.97 -6.99
C GLU A 50 -8.69 -7.62 -7.40
N SER A 51 -7.71 -8.52 -7.18
CA SER A 51 -6.28 -8.32 -7.50
C SER A 51 -5.64 -7.11 -6.79
N HIS A 52 -6.14 -6.75 -5.62
CA HIS A 52 -5.64 -5.67 -4.79
C HIS A 52 -4.63 -6.15 -3.74
N SER A 53 -4.58 -7.44 -3.43
CA SER A 53 -3.72 -8.03 -2.39
C SER A 53 -2.42 -8.55 -2.98
N PHE A 54 -1.31 -8.28 -2.26
CA PHE A 54 0.04 -8.68 -2.65
C PHE A 54 0.74 -9.40 -1.50
N ALA A 55 1.51 -10.44 -1.83
CA ALA A 55 2.32 -11.23 -0.91
C ALA A 55 3.81 -10.94 -1.13
N CYS A 56 4.55 -10.74 -0.04
CA CYS A 56 6.00 -10.59 -0.04
C CYS A 56 6.63 -11.92 0.32
N ILE A 57 7.49 -12.45 -0.56
CA ILE A 57 8.00 -13.82 -0.52
C ILE A 57 9.52 -13.79 -0.47
N ASP A 58 10.11 -14.61 0.38
CA ASP A 58 11.56 -14.81 0.42
C ASP A 58 12.07 -15.76 -0.68
N GLU A 59 13.37 -16.04 -0.68
CA GLU A 59 14.02 -16.93 -1.64
C GLU A 59 13.63 -18.41 -1.45
N GLN A 60 13.08 -18.77 -0.30
CA GLN A 60 12.60 -20.10 0.04
C GLN A 60 11.11 -20.30 -0.31
N GLY A 61 10.42 -19.23 -0.75
CA GLY A 61 9.00 -19.25 -1.09
C GLY A 61 8.08 -19.03 0.12
N GLU A 62 8.63 -18.62 1.29
CA GLU A 62 7.85 -18.29 2.47
C GLU A 62 7.21 -16.90 2.34
N ILE A 63 5.94 -16.76 2.69
CA ILE A 63 5.26 -15.45 2.74
C ILE A 63 5.64 -14.75 4.05
N LEU A 64 6.35 -13.64 3.92
CA LEU A 64 6.85 -12.85 5.05
C LEU A 64 6.00 -11.61 5.36
N GLY A 65 5.20 -11.18 4.41
CA GLY A 65 4.37 -9.99 4.55
C GLY A 65 3.27 -9.92 3.50
N THR A 66 2.33 -9.03 3.72
CA THR A 66 1.21 -8.77 2.82
C THR A 66 0.77 -7.32 2.91
N PHE A 67 0.20 -6.81 1.85
CA PHE A 67 -0.43 -5.48 1.80
C PHE A 67 -1.46 -5.43 0.68
N CYS A 68 -2.35 -4.43 0.73
CA CYS A 68 -3.21 -4.12 -0.39
C CYS A 68 -2.73 -2.82 -1.05
N PHE A 69 -2.74 -2.78 -2.38
CA PHE A 69 -2.43 -1.59 -3.16
C PHE A 69 -3.53 -1.36 -4.19
N ILE A 70 -4.22 -0.23 -4.07
CA ILE A 70 -5.41 0.10 -4.86
C ILE A 70 -5.15 1.40 -5.60
N LEU A 71 -5.28 1.39 -6.93
CA LEU A 71 -5.21 2.60 -7.74
C LEU A 71 -6.60 3.21 -7.88
N GLY A 72 -6.69 4.52 -7.69
CA GLY A 72 -7.93 5.26 -7.82
C GLY A 72 -8.44 5.85 -6.50
N GLU A 73 -9.66 6.38 -6.55
CA GLU A 73 -10.25 7.08 -5.43
C GLU A 73 -10.69 6.12 -4.31
N ASP A 74 -10.27 6.40 -3.09
CA ASP A 74 -10.81 5.79 -1.89
C ASP A 74 -11.86 6.74 -1.29
N PRO A 75 -13.12 6.29 -1.09
CA PRO A 75 -14.17 7.15 -0.53
C PRO A 75 -13.81 7.77 0.83
N THR A 76 -12.98 7.10 1.64
CA THR A 76 -12.55 7.62 2.95
C THR A 76 -11.48 8.71 2.84
N TYR A 77 -10.89 8.89 1.65
CA TYR A 77 -9.86 9.89 1.37
C TYR A 77 -10.39 11.13 0.63
N GLN A 78 -11.67 11.15 0.30
CA GLN A 78 -12.29 12.30 -0.37
C GLN A 78 -12.34 13.53 0.53
N GLN A 79 -12.49 13.34 1.85
CA GLN A 79 -12.56 14.42 2.82
C GLN A 79 -11.41 14.32 3.81
N ILE A 80 -10.62 15.41 3.92
CA ILE A 80 -9.49 15.53 4.86
C ILE A 80 -9.74 16.71 5.79
N TYR A 81 -9.37 16.57 7.06
CA TYR A 81 -9.52 17.55 8.11
C TYR A 81 -8.16 17.92 8.68
N GLU A 82 -8.06 19.10 9.31
CA GLU A 82 -6.85 19.57 9.96
C GLU A 82 -5.62 19.63 9.03
N GLY A 83 -5.86 19.87 7.75
CA GLY A 83 -4.81 19.95 6.74
C GLY A 83 -5.35 19.77 5.33
N ALA A 84 -4.49 19.36 4.41
CA ALA A 84 -4.81 19.15 3.01
C ALA A 84 -3.91 18.08 2.39
N TRP A 85 -4.39 17.40 1.36
CA TRP A 85 -3.56 16.55 0.51
C TRP A 85 -2.51 17.39 -0.22
N LEU A 86 -1.35 16.82 -0.54
CA LEU A 86 -0.25 17.50 -1.24
C LEU A 86 -0.66 17.95 -2.66
N ASN A 87 -1.58 17.23 -3.27
CA ASN A 87 -2.09 17.48 -4.63
C ASN A 87 -3.39 16.71 -4.86
N ASP A 88 -4.10 17.05 -5.96
CA ASP A 88 -5.33 16.39 -6.42
C ASP A 88 -5.09 15.45 -7.60
N GLU A 89 -3.83 15.06 -7.85
CA GLU A 89 -3.49 14.13 -8.92
C GLU A 89 -3.95 12.71 -8.57
N PRO A 90 -4.19 11.84 -9.58
CA PRO A 90 -4.46 10.43 -9.35
C PRO A 90 -3.43 9.78 -8.42
N TYR A 91 -3.88 8.94 -7.52
CA TYR A 91 -3.04 8.34 -6.47
C TYR A 91 -3.31 6.84 -6.31
N GLY A 92 -2.34 6.14 -5.75
CA GLY A 92 -2.51 4.81 -5.22
C GLY A 92 -2.63 4.83 -3.70
N VAL A 93 -3.35 3.88 -3.12
CA VAL A 93 -3.53 3.75 -1.68
C VAL A 93 -2.95 2.43 -1.20
N ILE A 94 -2.11 2.49 -0.16
CA ILE A 94 -1.60 1.30 0.52
C ILE A 94 -2.45 1.05 1.76
N HIS A 95 -3.06 -0.12 1.82
CA HIS A 95 -3.85 -0.56 2.96
C HIS A 95 -3.28 -1.83 3.58
N ARG A 96 -3.52 -2.00 4.88
CA ARG A 96 -3.34 -3.27 5.61
C ARG A 96 -1.96 -3.90 5.47
N LEU A 97 -0.90 -3.08 5.36
CA LEU A 97 0.47 -3.55 5.35
C LEU A 97 0.79 -4.26 6.67
N ALA A 98 1.20 -5.52 6.57
CA ALA A 98 1.52 -6.37 7.69
C ALA A 98 2.72 -7.28 7.35
N THR A 99 3.51 -7.64 8.36
CA THR A 99 4.62 -8.57 8.24
C THR A 99 4.60 -9.56 9.40
N ASN A 100 5.25 -10.73 9.25
CA ASN A 100 5.39 -11.72 10.32
C ASN A 100 6.58 -11.45 11.26
N GLY A 101 7.27 -10.33 11.09
CA GLY A 101 8.41 -9.92 11.94
C GLY A 101 9.72 -10.68 11.71
N LYS A 102 9.76 -11.68 10.85
CA LYS A 102 10.95 -12.52 10.61
C LYS A 102 12.09 -11.76 9.90
N GLN A 103 11.75 -10.80 9.06
CA GLN A 103 12.73 -10.04 8.28
C GLN A 103 12.54 -8.53 8.45
N LYS A 104 13.66 -7.80 8.65
CA LYS A 104 13.66 -6.34 8.69
C LYS A 104 13.59 -5.74 7.28
N GLY A 105 13.12 -4.49 7.18
CA GLY A 105 13.06 -3.75 5.90
C GLY A 105 11.89 -4.14 4.99
N MET A 106 10.99 -5.01 5.46
CA MET A 106 9.84 -5.47 4.66
C MET A 106 8.90 -4.33 4.29
N SER A 107 8.62 -3.43 5.23
CA SER A 107 7.71 -2.30 4.98
C SER A 107 8.29 -1.35 3.92
N GLU A 108 9.58 -1.03 4.01
CA GLU A 108 10.27 -0.20 3.02
C GLU A 108 10.25 -0.85 1.64
N ALA A 109 10.48 -2.15 1.56
CA ALA A 109 10.44 -2.87 0.29
C ALA A 109 9.01 -2.88 -0.34
N CYS A 110 7.95 -2.99 0.47
CA CYS A 110 6.58 -2.84 0.00
C CYS A 110 6.32 -1.43 -0.54
N LEU A 111 6.81 -0.39 0.16
CA LEU A 111 6.69 0.99 -0.28
C LEU A 111 7.44 1.22 -1.60
N ASP A 112 8.69 0.73 -1.73
CA ASP A 112 9.46 0.82 -2.97
C ASP A 112 8.72 0.17 -4.14
N TRP A 113 8.18 -1.03 -3.95
CA TRP A 113 7.40 -1.74 -4.95
C TRP A 113 6.17 -0.95 -5.41
N CYS A 114 5.47 -0.27 -4.49
CA CYS A 114 4.32 0.58 -4.83
C CYS A 114 4.76 1.80 -5.64
N PHE A 115 5.86 2.46 -5.24
CA PHE A 115 6.39 3.63 -5.95
C PHE A 115 7.02 3.32 -7.31
N GLU A 116 7.46 2.11 -7.55
CA GLU A 116 7.86 1.64 -8.89
C GLU A 116 6.66 1.58 -9.85
N ARG A 117 5.44 1.46 -9.33
CA ARG A 117 4.19 1.33 -10.09
C ARG A 117 3.38 2.60 -10.16
N TRP A 118 3.41 3.39 -9.11
CA TRP A 118 2.65 4.64 -9.06
C TRP A 118 3.39 5.71 -8.26
N PRO A 119 3.59 6.92 -8.83
CA PRO A 119 4.46 7.94 -8.22
C PRO A 119 3.81 8.71 -7.06
N ASN A 120 2.48 8.72 -6.96
CA ASN A 120 1.71 9.47 -5.98
C ASN A 120 0.94 8.50 -5.08
N VAL A 121 1.34 8.38 -3.82
CA VAL A 121 0.82 7.36 -2.91
C VAL A 121 0.29 8.01 -1.63
N ARG A 122 -0.89 7.58 -1.21
CA ARG A 122 -1.53 7.92 0.06
C ARG A 122 -1.57 6.71 0.99
N VAL A 123 -1.43 6.96 2.28
CA VAL A 123 -1.50 5.94 3.35
C VAL A 123 -2.13 6.57 4.57
N ASP A 124 -2.88 5.81 5.34
CA ASP A 124 -3.34 6.22 6.67
C ASP A 124 -2.88 5.28 7.77
N THR A 125 -2.81 5.78 8.99
CA THR A 125 -2.55 4.96 10.17
C THR A 125 -3.20 5.53 11.42
N HIS A 126 -3.39 4.67 12.44
CA HIS A 126 -3.96 5.10 13.71
C HIS A 126 -2.94 5.93 14.52
N ARG A 127 -3.46 6.85 15.40
CA ARG A 127 -2.61 7.69 16.25
C ARG A 127 -1.70 6.90 17.18
N ASP A 128 -2.09 5.69 17.57
CA ASP A 128 -1.34 4.83 18.48
C ASP A 128 -0.35 3.92 17.72
N ASN A 129 -0.43 3.85 16.41
CA ASN A 129 0.52 3.08 15.59
C ASN A 129 1.82 3.86 15.38
N LYS A 130 2.61 4.03 16.43
CA LYS A 130 3.87 4.79 16.40
C LYS A 130 4.90 4.15 15.45
N VAL A 131 4.86 2.82 15.33
CA VAL A 131 5.74 2.07 14.42
C VAL A 131 5.49 2.49 12.97
N MET A 132 4.23 2.45 12.51
CA MET A 132 3.91 2.85 11.14
C MET A 132 4.15 4.33 10.90
N GLN A 133 3.80 5.21 11.84
CA GLN A 133 4.10 6.65 11.74
C GLN A 133 5.59 6.89 11.55
N HIS A 134 6.45 6.18 12.32
CA HIS A 134 7.90 6.28 12.18
C HIS A 134 8.39 5.80 10.81
N ILE A 135 7.89 4.63 10.34
CA ILE A 135 8.24 4.08 9.03
C ILE A 135 7.88 5.09 7.92
N LEU A 136 6.65 5.59 7.91
CA LEU A 136 6.19 6.52 6.89
C LEU A 136 7.01 7.83 6.88
N THR A 137 7.23 8.41 8.06
CA THR A 137 8.02 9.65 8.18
C THR A 137 9.47 9.45 7.76
N LYS A 138 10.11 8.37 8.21
CA LYS A 138 11.49 8.02 7.83
C LYS A 138 11.63 7.78 6.34
N TYR A 139 10.63 7.17 5.71
CA TYR A 139 10.62 6.91 4.27
C TYR A 139 10.42 8.18 3.42
N GLY A 140 9.85 9.25 4.00
CA GLY A 140 9.66 10.53 3.35
C GLY A 140 8.21 10.93 3.10
N PHE A 141 7.24 10.18 3.62
CA PHE A 141 5.83 10.60 3.60
C PHE A 141 5.62 11.85 4.44
N GLN A 142 4.78 12.75 3.96
CA GLN A 142 4.37 13.95 4.68
C GLN A 142 3.00 13.69 5.33
N ARG A 143 2.85 14.13 6.58
CA ARG A 143 1.55 14.15 7.23
C ARG A 143 0.69 15.24 6.58
N CYS A 144 -0.50 14.85 6.12
CA CYS A 144 -1.41 15.73 5.39
C CYS A 144 -2.58 16.24 6.24
N GLY A 145 -3.01 15.47 7.25
CA GLY A 145 -4.16 15.81 8.08
C GLY A 145 -4.79 14.58 8.71
N ILE A 146 -6.10 14.64 8.89
CA ILE A 146 -6.92 13.59 9.50
C ILE A 146 -8.01 13.16 8.53
N ILE A 147 -8.25 11.85 8.44
CA ILE A 147 -9.40 11.26 7.74
C ILE A 147 -10.20 10.40 8.71
N TYR A 148 -11.43 10.06 8.33
CA TYR A 148 -12.29 9.14 9.08
C TYR A 148 -12.63 7.93 8.22
N VAL A 149 -12.31 6.73 8.74
CA VAL A 149 -12.66 5.48 8.07
C VAL A 149 -14.12 5.11 8.30
N LYS A 150 -14.64 4.11 7.57
CA LYS A 150 -16.09 3.77 7.54
C LYS A 150 -16.77 3.62 8.90
N ASN A 151 -16.05 3.19 9.94
CA ASN A 151 -16.58 3.05 11.29
C ASN A 151 -16.46 4.34 12.13
N GLY A 152 -16.13 5.48 11.51
CA GLY A 152 -15.95 6.77 12.17
C GLY A 152 -14.65 6.94 12.95
N THR A 153 -13.74 5.96 12.88
CA THR A 153 -12.45 6.06 13.58
C THR A 153 -11.49 6.98 12.83
N GLU A 154 -10.86 7.87 13.58
CA GLU A 154 -9.84 8.81 13.11
C GLU A 154 -8.58 8.09 12.65
N ARG A 155 -7.97 8.58 11.56
CA ARG A 155 -6.66 8.18 11.05
C ARG A 155 -5.83 9.40 10.70
N ILE A 156 -4.54 9.30 10.94
CA ILE A 156 -3.56 10.27 10.43
C ILE A 156 -3.29 9.93 8.98
N ALA A 157 -3.52 10.88 8.10
CA ALA A 157 -3.34 10.77 6.67
C ALA A 157 -1.93 11.21 6.25
N TYR A 158 -1.30 10.44 5.38
CA TYR A 158 0.03 10.68 4.82
C TYR A 158 -0.02 10.60 3.31
N GLN A 159 0.79 11.42 2.65
CA GLN A 159 1.00 11.36 1.20
C GLN A 159 2.47 11.57 0.87
N MET A 160 2.91 10.91 -0.19
CA MET A 160 4.21 11.14 -0.79
C MET A 160 4.07 11.06 -2.31
N LYS A 161 4.71 12.01 -3.01
CA LYS A 161 4.87 11.97 -4.45
C LYS A 161 6.36 11.92 -4.78
N ARG A 162 6.78 10.90 -5.52
CA ARG A 162 8.11 10.87 -6.11
C ARG A 162 8.11 11.65 -7.42
N LEU A 163 9.06 12.57 -7.59
CA LEU A 163 9.30 13.21 -8.88
C LEU A 163 9.88 12.16 -9.83
N HIS A 164 9.45 12.18 -11.07
CA HIS A 164 9.88 11.22 -12.09
C HIS A 164 11.39 11.34 -12.35
N GLY A 165 12.16 10.40 -11.87
CA GLY A 165 13.54 10.16 -12.22
C GLY A 165 13.67 8.75 -12.80
N GLY A 166 13.46 8.59 -14.12
CA GLY A 166 13.77 7.36 -14.84
C GLY A 166 12.69 6.28 -14.82
N TRP A 167 11.68 6.42 -15.66
CA TRP A 167 10.78 5.34 -16.03
C TRP A 167 11.56 4.22 -16.74
N ARG A 168 11.95 3.18 -16.01
CA ARG A 168 12.24 1.88 -16.64
C ARG A 168 10.95 1.07 -16.57
N ASN A 169 10.26 0.97 -17.71
CA ASN A 169 9.04 0.20 -17.94
C ASN A 169 7.76 0.81 -17.35
N LEU A 170 7.14 1.71 -18.13
CA LEU A 170 5.75 2.14 -17.92
C LEU A 170 4.83 0.93 -18.21
N ILE A 171 4.30 0.30 -17.16
CA ILE A 171 3.13 -0.55 -17.31
C ILE A 171 1.95 0.40 -17.38
N ILE A 172 1.42 0.66 -18.56
CA ILE A 172 0.18 1.39 -18.73
C ILE A 172 -0.95 0.47 -18.28
N LEU A 173 -1.43 0.69 -17.06
CA LEU A 173 -2.65 0.05 -16.58
C LEU A 173 -3.83 0.75 -17.28
N LYS A 174 -4.38 0.12 -18.30
CA LYS A 174 -5.65 0.56 -18.90
C LYS A 174 -6.80 0.01 -18.03
N TYR A 175 -7.43 0.89 -17.28
CA TYR A 175 -8.68 0.58 -16.63
C TYR A 175 -9.78 0.49 -17.70
N ARG A 176 -10.26 -0.70 -17.99
CA ARG A 176 -11.48 -0.93 -18.77
C ARG A 176 -12.43 -1.79 -17.94
N SER A 177 -13.57 -1.22 -17.57
CA SER A 177 -14.75 -1.92 -17.05
C SER A 177 -14.46 -3.03 -16.03
N GLY A 178 -13.82 -2.68 -14.91
CA GLY A 178 -13.73 -3.58 -13.74
C GLY A 178 -12.65 -4.67 -13.80
N THR A 179 -11.78 -4.70 -14.81
CA THR A 179 -10.68 -5.65 -14.93
C THR A 179 -9.35 -4.94 -15.22
N LEU A 180 -8.30 -5.30 -14.48
CA LEU A 180 -6.93 -4.82 -14.70
C LEU A 180 -6.24 -5.71 -15.73
N ASP A 181 -6.07 -5.21 -16.96
CA ASP A 181 -5.26 -5.85 -17.98
C ASP A 181 -3.81 -5.34 -17.93
N TYR A 182 -2.85 -6.26 -17.79
CA TYR A 182 -1.41 -5.99 -17.81
C TYR A 182 -0.89 -6.01 -19.24
N GLU A 183 -0.73 -4.85 -19.89
CA GLU A 183 -0.02 -4.75 -21.15
C GLU A 183 1.40 -4.20 -20.95
N ARG A 184 2.42 -4.96 -21.37
CA ARG A 184 3.80 -4.46 -21.52
C ARG A 184 3.91 -3.68 -22.81
N SER A 185 3.98 -2.35 -22.76
CA SER A 185 4.33 -1.53 -23.91
C SER A 185 5.75 -0.99 -23.80
N SER A 186 6.61 -1.39 -24.75
CA SER A 186 7.93 -0.81 -24.95
C SER A 186 7.80 0.43 -25.85
N LEU A 187 7.71 1.62 -25.26
CA LEU A 187 7.83 2.88 -26.02
C LEU A 187 9.30 3.29 -26.08
N ARG A 188 9.88 3.24 -27.30
CA ARG A 188 11.17 3.87 -27.60
C ARG A 188 10.97 5.37 -27.71
N TYR A 189 11.57 6.13 -26.79
CA TYR A 189 11.67 7.58 -26.92
C TYR A 189 12.76 7.91 -27.95
N LYS A 190 12.41 8.59 -29.04
CA LYS A 190 13.37 9.23 -29.94
C LYS A 190 13.84 10.53 -29.25
N GLN A 191 15.11 10.57 -28.89
CA GLN A 191 15.81 11.80 -28.56
C GLN A 191 15.89 12.64 -29.85
N THR A 192 15.20 13.76 -29.90
CA THR A 192 15.45 14.80 -30.90
C THR A 192 16.56 15.69 -30.35
N ASP A 193 17.77 15.49 -30.90
CA ASP A 193 18.84 16.46 -30.78
C ASP A 193 18.41 17.73 -31.53
N SER A 194 18.19 18.82 -30.79
CA SER A 194 18.17 20.15 -31.34
C SER A 194 19.52 20.83 -31.09
N LYS A 195 20.41 20.72 -32.06
CA LYS A 195 21.47 21.67 -32.27
C LYS A 195 20.86 22.90 -32.95
N GLN A 196 20.89 24.02 -32.33
CA GLN A 196 21.36 25.32 -32.85
C GLN A 196 21.33 26.34 -31.71
#